data_d10f7dc8f2d8a84898b6e5f321d30ba9
#
_entry.id   d10f7dc8f2d8a84898b6e5f321d30ba9
#
_cell.length_a   1.000
_cell.length_b   1.000
_cell.length_c   1.000
_cell.angle_alpha   90.00
_cell.angle_beta   90.00
_cell.angle_gamma   90.00
#
_symmetry.space_group_name_H-M   'P 1'
#
loop_
_entity.id
_entity.type
_entity.pdbx_description
1 polymer ?
#
loop_
_entity_poly.entity_id
_entity_poly.type
_entity_poly.pdbx_seq_one_letter_code
_entity_poly.pdbx_strand_id
1 'polypeptide(L)'
;MPIELSEQHQQAVNRQRRVAVNYDVGYPAHLFGMDVEEWVKFRFAFADEAGSHIDSLWWCLDEGNLACYPSAVIPEAEGPQVRKWLDAGIDIVRVTVEATHERGLEAFYSYRVNGFDGEWT
;
A
#
# COMPACT_ATOMS: atom_id res chain seq x y z
N MET A 1 25.97 20.10 8.01
CA MET A 1 26.51 19.57 6.74
C MET A 1 25.41 19.35 5.74
N PRO A 2 25.54 19.82 4.51
CA PRO A 2 24.58 19.48 3.48
C PRO A 2 24.62 17.97 3.25
N ILE A 3 23.44 17.35 3.15
CA ILE A 3 23.32 15.93 2.80
C ILE A 3 23.47 15.84 1.28
N GLU A 4 24.50 15.13 0.83
CA GLU A 4 24.60 14.79 -0.60
C GLU A 4 23.64 13.63 -0.91
N LEU A 5 22.68 13.89 -1.77
CA LEU A 5 21.77 12.88 -2.27
C LEU A 5 22.47 12.05 -3.36
N SER A 6 22.26 10.72 -3.33
CA SER A 6 22.71 9.87 -4.43
C SER A 6 22.04 10.29 -5.75
N GLU A 7 22.65 9.93 -6.88
CA GLU A 7 22.09 10.22 -8.20
C GLU A 7 20.67 9.67 -8.37
N GLN A 8 20.41 8.47 -7.85
CA GLN A 8 19.08 7.89 -7.83
C GLN A 8 18.07 8.73 -7.04
N HIS A 9 18.47 9.26 -5.89
CA HIS A 9 17.63 10.15 -5.10
C HIS A 9 17.33 11.46 -5.83
N GLN A 10 18.33 12.04 -6.50
CA GLN A 10 18.14 13.26 -7.27
C GLN A 10 17.17 13.04 -8.44
N GLN A 11 17.28 11.91 -9.15
CA GLN A 11 16.38 11.53 -10.22
C GLN A 11 14.95 11.34 -9.70
N ALA A 12 14.79 10.65 -8.56
CA ALA A 12 13.48 10.43 -7.95
C ALA A 12 12.82 11.74 -7.50
N VAL A 13 13.58 12.66 -6.89
CA VAL A 13 13.10 13.98 -6.46
C VAL A 13 12.66 14.83 -7.65
N ASN A 14 13.39 14.77 -8.77
CA ASN A 14 13.13 15.60 -9.96
C ASN A 14 12.11 14.95 -10.92
N ARG A 15 11.69 13.72 -10.67
CA ARG A 15 10.73 13.03 -11.52
C ARG A 15 9.37 13.72 -11.48
N GLN A 16 8.83 14.01 -12.65
CA GLN A 16 7.45 14.50 -12.78
C GLN A 16 6.45 13.34 -12.72
N ARG A 17 5.48 13.45 -11.83
CA ARG A 17 4.38 12.49 -11.69
C ARG A 17 3.09 13.14 -12.13
N ARG A 18 2.38 12.47 -13.03
CA ARG A 18 1.09 12.97 -13.55
C ARG A 18 -0.05 12.54 -12.67
N VAL A 19 -0.06 11.25 -12.30
CA VAL A 19 -1.13 10.67 -11.50
C VAL A 19 -0.53 9.81 -10.38
N ALA A 20 -0.77 10.24 -9.15
CA ALA A 20 -0.47 9.47 -7.95
C ALA A 20 -1.79 9.04 -7.29
N VAL A 21 -1.91 7.77 -6.96
CA VAL A 21 -3.12 7.23 -6.31
C VAL A 21 -2.77 6.79 -4.90
N ASN A 22 -3.48 7.32 -3.91
CA ASN A 22 -3.42 6.84 -2.53
C ASN A 22 -4.43 5.71 -2.36
N TYR A 23 -3.99 4.56 -1.81
CA TYR A 23 -4.74 3.33 -1.90
C TYR A 23 -4.65 2.49 -0.62
N ASP A 24 -5.80 2.17 -0.03
CA ASP A 24 -5.87 1.39 1.20
C ASP A 24 -5.70 -0.11 0.90
N VAL A 25 -4.97 -0.82 1.77
CA VAL A 25 -4.75 -2.25 1.64
C VAL A 25 -5.94 -3.05 2.17
N GLY A 26 -6.34 -2.80 3.40
CA GLY A 26 -7.23 -3.71 4.12
C GLY A 26 -8.69 -3.70 3.68
N TYR A 27 -9.20 -2.54 3.33
CA TYR A 27 -10.64 -2.33 3.18
C TYR A 27 -11.37 -3.32 2.24
N PRO A 28 -10.96 -3.54 0.98
CA PRO A 28 -11.71 -4.51 0.16
C PRO A 28 -11.41 -5.96 0.50
N ALA A 29 -10.24 -6.26 1.04
CA ALA A 29 -9.85 -7.63 1.34
C ALA A 29 -10.78 -8.28 2.36
N HIS A 30 -11.09 -7.59 3.45
CA HIS A 30 -11.95 -8.14 4.49
C HIS A 30 -13.43 -8.23 4.09
N LEU A 31 -13.89 -7.38 3.16
CA LEU A 31 -15.26 -7.43 2.67
C LEU A 31 -15.53 -8.64 1.78
N PHE A 32 -14.55 -9.03 0.97
CA PHE A 32 -14.72 -10.03 -0.07
C PHE A 32 -14.03 -11.37 0.24
N GLY A 33 -13.29 -11.47 1.32
CA GLY A 33 -12.59 -12.69 1.72
C GLY A 33 -11.58 -13.19 0.68
N MET A 34 -11.01 -12.30 -0.11
CA MET A 34 -10.10 -12.62 -1.21
C MET A 34 -8.81 -13.24 -0.70
N ASP A 35 -8.27 -14.21 -1.47
CA ASP A 35 -6.88 -14.54 -1.31
C ASP A 35 -5.98 -13.41 -1.86
N VAL A 36 -4.68 -13.47 -1.59
CA VAL A 36 -3.78 -12.35 -1.92
C VAL A 36 -3.63 -12.16 -3.43
N GLU A 37 -3.69 -13.22 -4.23
CA GLU A 37 -3.57 -13.13 -5.69
C GLU A 37 -4.82 -12.52 -6.31
N GLU A 38 -6.00 -12.94 -5.86
CA GLU A 38 -7.28 -12.33 -6.26
C GLU A 38 -7.33 -10.87 -5.88
N TRP A 39 -6.86 -10.55 -4.65
CA TRP A 39 -6.79 -9.19 -4.17
C TRP A 39 -5.87 -8.32 -5.04
N VAL A 40 -4.69 -8.81 -5.41
CA VAL A 40 -3.77 -8.09 -6.32
C VAL A 40 -4.45 -7.80 -7.65
N LYS A 41 -5.06 -8.80 -8.28
CA LYS A 41 -5.79 -8.59 -9.54
C LYS A 41 -6.89 -7.55 -9.42
N PHE A 42 -7.66 -7.63 -8.35
CA PHE A 42 -8.74 -6.67 -8.09
C PHE A 42 -8.22 -5.26 -7.86
N ARG A 43 -7.19 -5.11 -7.02
CA ARG A 43 -6.67 -3.79 -6.64
C ARG A 43 -5.90 -3.09 -7.77
N PHE A 44 -5.31 -3.83 -8.67
CA PHE A 44 -4.54 -3.27 -9.80
C PHE A 44 -5.34 -3.17 -11.10
N ALA A 45 -6.60 -3.61 -11.14
CA ALA A 45 -7.41 -3.62 -12.35
C ALA A 45 -7.47 -2.25 -13.03
N PHE A 46 -7.61 -1.17 -12.28
CA PHE A 46 -7.64 0.19 -12.82
C PHE A 46 -6.26 0.65 -13.35
N ALA A 47 -5.18 0.21 -12.73
CA ALA A 47 -3.81 0.52 -13.17
C ALA A 47 -3.41 -0.29 -14.41
N ASP A 48 -3.98 -1.50 -14.55
CA ASP A 48 -3.74 -2.39 -15.68
C ASP A 48 -4.56 -1.99 -16.93
N GLU A 49 -5.53 -1.11 -16.77
CA GLU A 49 -6.33 -0.62 -17.89
C GLU A 49 -5.50 0.26 -18.82
N ALA A 50 -5.61 0.00 -20.12
CA ALA A 50 -4.88 0.76 -21.14
C ALA A 50 -5.19 2.26 -21.05
N GLY A 51 -4.15 3.10 -21.01
CA GLY A 51 -4.29 4.55 -20.93
C GLY A 51 -4.59 5.11 -19.54
N SER A 52 -4.39 4.33 -18.47
CA SER A 52 -4.60 4.81 -17.10
C SER A 52 -3.67 5.95 -16.70
N HIS A 53 -2.45 6.02 -17.27
CA HIS A 53 -1.44 7.06 -17.03
C HIS A 53 -1.05 7.26 -15.56
N ILE A 54 -1.15 6.22 -14.74
CA ILE A 54 -0.75 6.24 -13.35
C ILE A 54 0.76 6.12 -13.26
N ASP A 55 1.40 6.96 -12.45
CA ASP A 55 2.86 6.99 -12.26
C ASP A 55 3.27 6.37 -10.93
N SER A 56 2.45 6.51 -9.88
CA SER A 56 2.77 6.00 -8.55
C SER A 56 1.55 5.56 -7.76
N LEU A 57 1.75 4.55 -6.91
CA LEU A 57 0.76 4.08 -5.94
C LEU A 57 1.30 4.33 -4.53
N TRP A 58 0.49 4.97 -3.72
CA TRP A 58 0.77 5.31 -2.33
C TRP A 58 -0.05 4.38 -1.44
N TRP A 59 0.59 3.31 -0.98
CA TRP A 59 -0.07 2.26 -0.22
C TRP A 59 -0.24 2.65 1.24
N CYS A 60 -1.47 2.72 1.70
CA CYS A 60 -1.80 2.83 3.11
C CYS A 60 -1.76 1.43 3.72
N LEU A 61 -0.67 1.13 4.43
CA LEU A 61 -0.40 -0.16 5.05
C LEU A 61 -0.79 -0.20 6.52
N ASP A 62 -1.16 0.94 7.07
CA ASP A 62 -1.65 1.08 8.42
C ASP A 62 -2.57 2.32 8.56
N GLU A 63 -3.46 2.22 9.52
CA GLU A 63 -4.46 3.25 9.78
C GLU A 63 -4.73 3.30 11.29
N GLY A 64 -4.43 4.43 11.91
CA GLY A 64 -4.57 4.58 13.35
C GLY A 64 -3.74 3.56 14.13
N ASN A 65 -4.38 2.58 14.73
CA ASN A 65 -3.76 1.48 15.49
C ASN A 65 -3.91 0.11 14.83
N LEU A 66 -4.25 0.06 13.55
CA LEU A 66 -4.32 -1.18 12.76
C LEU A 66 -3.22 -1.21 11.71
N ALA A 67 -2.67 -2.38 11.44
CA ALA A 67 -1.60 -2.56 10.45
C ALA A 67 -1.83 -3.76 9.53
N CYS A 68 -1.30 -3.68 8.32
CA CYS A 68 -1.25 -4.79 7.36
C CYS A 68 0.09 -5.52 7.36
N TYR A 69 0.89 -5.36 8.39
CA TYR A 69 2.20 -6.01 8.58
C TYR A 69 2.39 -6.40 10.06
N PRO A 70 3.27 -7.36 10.38
CA PRO A 70 3.60 -7.69 11.76
C PRO A 70 4.27 -6.51 12.47
N SER A 71 3.72 -6.10 13.60
CA SER A 71 4.28 -4.99 14.39
C SER A 71 4.11 -5.25 15.88
N ALA A 72 5.15 -4.96 16.66
CA ALA A 72 5.07 -4.96 18.11
C ALA A 72 4.48 -3.64 18.67
N VAL A 73 4.48 -2.58 17.85
CA VAL A 73 3.95 -1.25 18.23
C VAL A 73 2.48 -1.12 17.84
N ILE A 74 2.11 -1.68 16.70
CA ILE A 74 0.72 -1.72 16.21
C ILE A 74 0.35 -3.20 16.04
N PRO A 75 -0.09 -3.90 17.12
CA PRO A 75 -0.28 -5.34 17.09
C PRO A 75 -1.56 -5.81 16.40
N GLU A 76 -2.54 -4.92 16.25
CA GLU A 76 -3.83 -5.27 15.67
C GLU A 76 -3.79 -5.24 14.14
N ALA A 77 -4.32 -6.28 13.52
CA ALA A 77 -4.43 -6.36 12.07
C ALA A 77 -5.64 -5.57 11.56
N GLU A 78 -5.47 -4.98 10.37
CA GLU A 78 -6.55 -4.30 9.67
C GLU A 78 -7.56 -5.31 9.07
N GLY A 79 -8.42 -5.83 9.94
CA GLY A 79 -9.49 -6.73 9.58
C GLY A 79 -9.11 -8.23 9.55
N PRO A 80 -10.13 -9.11 9.53
CA PRO A 80 -9.92 -10.54 9.66
C PRO A 80 -9.22 -11.18 8.46
N GLN A 81 -9.37 -10.65 7.26
CA GLN A 81 -8.69 -11.20 6.10
C GLN A 81 -7.19 -10.88 6.10
N VAL A 82 -6.82 -9.67 6.49
CA VAL A 82 -5.41 -9.29 6.67
C VAL A 82 -4.80 -10.16 7.77
N ARG A 83 -5.51 -10.42 8.86
CA ARG A 83 -5.05 -11.34 9.92
C ARG A 83 -4.77 -12.73 9.36
N LYS A 84 -5.63 -13.28 8.53
CA LYS A 84 -5.41 -14.59 7.89
C LYS A 84 -4.15 -14.59 7.03
N TRP A 85 -3.91 -13.53 6.26
CA TRP A 85 -2.70 -13.42 5.44
C TRP A 85 -1.43 -13.35 6.30
N LEU A 86 -1.46 -12.55 7.37
CA LEU A 86 -0.33 -12.45 8.30
C LEU A 86 -0.05 -13.79 9.01
N ASP A 87 -1.09 -14.49 9.46
CA ASP A 87 -0.96 -15.80 10.08
C ASP A 87 -0.44 -16.87 9.11
N ALA A 88 -0.70 -16.71 7.82
CA ALA A 88 -0.15 -17.54 6.75
C ALA A 88 1.29 -17.15 6.35
N GLY A 89 1.87 -16.13 6.99
CA GLY A 89 3.23 -15.66 6.68
C GLY A 89 3.36 -14.83 5.41
N ILE A 90 2.25 -14.28 4.90
CA ILE A 90 2.26 -13.43 3.70
C ILE A 90 2.79 -12.06 4.07
N ASP A 91 3.83 -11.63 3.37
CA ASP A 91 4.40 -10.28 3.47
C ASP A 91 3.65 -9.31 2.55
N ILE A 92 2.65 -8.64 3.10
CA ILE A 92 1.79 -7.71 2.36
C ILE A 92 2.58 -6.50 1.84
N VAL A 93 3.57 -6.04 2.59
CA VAL A 93 4.44 -4.93 2.13
C VAL A 93 5.18 -5.34 0.86
N ARG A 94 5.78 -6.52 0.86
CA ARG A 94 6.45 -7.06 -0.31
C ARG A 94 5.48 -7.23 -1.48
N VAL A 95 4.33 -7.84 -1.25
CA VAL A 95 3.30 -8.07 -2.28
C VAL A 95 2.91 -6.77 -2.96
N THR A 96 2.60 -5.73 -2.19
CA THR A 96 2.20 -4.43 -2.75
C THR A 96 3.33 -3.74 -3.52
N VAL A 97 4.55 -3.78 -3.00
CA VAL A 97 5.72 -3.17 -3.64
C VAL A 97 6.09 -3.90 -4.94
N GLU A 98 6.20 -5.22 -4.89
CA GLU A 98 6.55 -6.03 -6.07
C GLU A 98 5.49 -5.88 -7.17
N ALA A 99 4.21 -6.03 -6.85
CA ALA A 99 3.12 -5.89 -7.82
C ALA A 99 3.06 -4.48 -8.44
N THR A 100 3.41 -3.44 -7.67
CA THR A 100 3.51 -2.07 -8.17
C THR A 100 4.69 -1.92 -9.12
N HIS A 101 5.86 -2.41 -8.75
CA HIS A 101 7.08 -2.33 -9.56
C HIS A 101 6.99 -3.17 -10.84
N GLU A 102 6.33 -4.33 -10.82
CA GLU A 102 6.09 -5.16 -12.02
C GLU A 102 5.33 -4.40 -13.10
N ARG A 103 4.55 -3.39 -12.74
CA ARG A 103 3.81 -2.51 -13.64
C ARG A 103 4.58 -1.26 -14.05
N GLY A 104 5.85 -1.14 -13.63
CA GLY A 104 6.68 0.03 -13.88
C GLY A 104 6.25 1.28 -13.10
N LEU A 105 5.46 1.12 -12.04
CA LEU A 105 4.98 2.20 -11.19
C LEU A 105 5.87 2.36 -9.95
N GLU A 106 5.89 3.57 -9.38
CA GLU A 106 6.53 3.81 -8.09
C GLU A 106 5.62 3.40 -6.94
N ALA A 107 6.20 2.77 -5.93
CA ALA A 107 5.51 2.42 -4.69
C ALA A 107 5.95 3.38 -3.57
N PHE A 108 4.98 4.00 -2.91
CA PHE A 108 5.18 4.82 -1.72
C PHE A 108 4.38 4.28 -0.55
N TYR A 109 4.86 4.56 0.64
CA TYR A 109 4.14 4.31 1.87
C TYR A 109 3.30 5.53 2.26
N SER A 110 2.08 5.28 2.70
CA SER A 110 1.16 6.29 3.23
C SER A 110 0.61 5.82 4.57
N TYR A 111 0.67 6.67 5.58
CA TYR A 111 0.14 6.39 6.91
C TYR A 111 -1.02 7.32 7.25
N ARG A 112 -2.14 6.75 7.65
CA ARG A 112 -3.29 7.52 8.15
C ARG A 112 -3.25 7.60 9.66
N VAL A 113 -2.78 8.72 10.18
CA VAL A 113 -2.68 8.96 11.62
C VAL A 113 -4.06 9.04 12.29
N ASN A 114 -5.06 9.56 11.58
CA ASN A 114 -6.41 9.86 12.10
C ASN A 114 -7.52 9.02 11.44
N GLY A 115 -7.20 7.79 11.05
CA GLY A 115 -8.12 6.95 10.28
C GLY A 115 -9.38 6.45 11.00
N PHE A 116 -9.52 6.67 12.30
CA PHE A 116 -10.63 6.18 13.12
C PHE A 116 -11.58 7.28 13.64
N ASP A 117 -11.72 8.36 12.93
CA ASP A 117 -12.57 9.48 13.36
C ASP A 117 -14.03 9.10 13.65
N GLY A 118 -14.51 8.00 13.05
CA GLY A 118 -15.87 7.49 13.23
C GLY A 118 -16.07 6.62 14.48
N GLU A 119 -15.03 6.13 15.11
CA GLU A 119 -15.12 5.23 16.26
C GLU A 119 -15.12 5.96 17.62
N TRP A 120 -14.87 7.24 17.61
CA TRP A 120 -14.82 8.08 18.82
C TRP A 120 -16.16 8.68 19.23
N THR A 121 -17.19 8.31 18.52
CA THR A 121 -18.59 8.65 18.86
C THR A 121 -19.30 7.46 19.56
#